data_ddd81f5cdf49689ccb4c481931955dd9
#
_entry.id   ddd81f5cdf49689ccb4c481931955dd9
#
_cell.length_a   1.000
_cell.length_b   1.000
_cell.length_c   1.000
_cell.angle_alpha   90.00
_cell.angle_beta   90.00
_cell.angle_gamma   90.00
#
_symmetry.space_group_name_H-M   'P 1'
#
loop_
_entity.id
_entity.type
_entity.pdbx_description
1 polymer ?
#
loop_
_entity_poly.entity_id
_entity_poly.type
_entity_poly.pdbx_seq_one_letter_code
_entity_poly.pdbx_strand_id
1 'polypeptide(L)'
;MNTDWEYIHAEAAEQLTRLHHFSIVKPHAGGSVTFAITVKEFAVPPPGQRMRFYAEADRSVNQKTASFVPCGWGSSLFTALGDCVRLIREFPYEGEGSAA
;
A
#
# COMPACT_ATOMS: atom_id res chain seq x y z
N MET A 1 -8.02 18.98 -12.52
CA MET A 1 -7.54 18.92 -12.13
C MET A 1 -6.44 19.41 -11.72
N ASN A 2 -6.04 19.89 -11.26
CA ASN A 2 -5.11 20.41 -11.07
C ASN A 2 -4.35 20.08 -10.11
N THR A 3 -3.43 20.09 -9.99
CA THR A 3 -2.62 19.56 -9.17
C THR A 3 -1.54 20.51 -8.92
N ASP A 4 -1.82 21.60 -8.32
CA ASP A 4 -0.81 22.57 -8.04
C ASP A 4 0.35 22.02 -7.27
N TRP A 5 0.13 21.03 -6.44
CA TRP A 5 1.20 20.47 -5.62
C TRP A 5 2.31 19.84 -6.47
N GLU A 6 2.01 19.46 -7.70
CA GLU A 6 3.01 18.86 -8.55
C GLU A 6 4.09 19.85 -8.94
N TYR A 7 3.80 21.13 -8.90
CA TYR A 7 4.80 22.13 -9.27
C TYR A 7 5.88 22.29 -8.20
N ILE A 8 5.66 21.72 -7.01
CA ILE A 8 6.67 21.78 -5.98
C ILE A 8 7.80 20.80 -6.26
N HIS A 9 7.53 19.79 -7.10
CA HIS A 9 8.55 18.81 -7.42
C HIS A 9 9.55 19.44 -8.36
N ALA A 10 10.68 19.87 -7.80
CA ALA A 10 11.67 20.61 -8.56
C ALA A 10 12.94 19.84 -8.85
N GLU A 11 13.24 18.82 -8.06
CA GLU A 11 14.48 18.09 -8.25
C GLU A 11 14.20 16.72 -8.82
N ALA A 12 14.84 16.39 -9.91
CA ALA A 12 14.56 15.10 -10.57
C ALA A 12 14.95 13.91 -9.70
N ALA A 13 15.90 14.10 -8.80
CA ALA A 13 16.32 12.98 -7.95
C ALA A 13 15.38 12.75 -6.76
N GLU A 14 14.44 13.66 -6.53
CA GLU A 14 13.55 13.52 -5.41
C GLU A 14 12.22 12.96 -5.85
N GLN A 15 11.49 12.36 -4.93
CA GLN A 15 10.16 11.85 -5.23
C GLN A 15 9.18 12.57 -4.33
N LEU A 16 8.39 13.45 -4.89
CA LEU A 16 7.34 14.12 -4.15
C LEU A 16 6.07 13.28 -4.25
N THR A 17 5.50 12.92 -3.12
CA THR A 17 4.28 12.14 -3.09
C THR A 17 3.27 12.78 -2.17
N ARG A 18 1.99 12.51 -2.45
CA ARG A 18 0.91 12.85 -1.54
C ARG A 18 0.47 11.53 -0.92
N LEU A 19 0.29 11.51 0.38
CA LEU A 19 -0.04 10.26 1.07
C LEU A 19 -1.52 10.22 1.39
N HIS A 20 -2.13 9.06 1.13
CA HIS A 20 -3.52 8.80 1.46
C HIS A 20 -3.53 7.61 2.40
N HIS A 21 -4.24 7.71 3.51
CA HIS A 21 -4.20 6.66 4.52
C HIS A 21 -5.55 5.99 4.67
N PHE A 22 -5.52 4.67 4.74
CA PHE A 22 -6.72 3.86 4.89
C PHE A 22 -6.43 2.75 5.89
N SER A 23 -7.46 2.08 6.35
CA SER A 23 -7.25 0.89 7.17
C SER A 23 -8.33 -0.11 6.86
N ILE A 24 -8.02 -1.37 7.12
CA ILE A 24 -8.99 -2.43 6.99
C ILE A 24 -8.79 -3.34 8.19
N VAL A 25 -9.89 -3.75 8.81
CA VAL A 25 -9.87 -4.62 9.97
C VAL A 25 -10.40 -5.96 9.53
N LYS A 26 -9.66 -7.03 9.81
CA LYS A 26 -10.15 -8.34 9.45
C LYS A 26 -10.14 -9.24 10.68
N PRO A 27 -11.04 -10.23 10.73
CA PRO A 27 -11.08 -11.14 11.84
C PRO A 27 -9.80 -11.95 11.96
N HIS A 28 -9.39 -12.24 13.19
CA HIS A 28 -8.20 -13.04 13.39
C HIS A 28 -8.25 -13.64 14.79
N ALA A 29 -8.21 -14.96 14.85
CA ALA A 29 -8.02 -15.70 16.11
C ALA A 29 -8.92 -15.22 17.25
N GLY A 30 -10.18 -15.06 16.98
CA GLY A 30 -11.09 -14.66 18.05
C GLY A 30 -11.11 -13.17 18.30
N GLY A 31 -10.35 -12.40 17.56
CA GLY A 31 -10.35 -10.96 17.69
C GLY A 31 -10.23 -10.36 16.29
N SER A 32 -9.41 -9.37 16.15
CA SER A 32 -9.24 -8.74 14.84
C SER A 32 -7.83 -8.21 14.69
N VAL A 33 -7.42 -7.98 13.47
CA VAL A 33 -6.15 -7.35 13.16
C VAL A 33 -6.45 -6.20 12.22
N THR A 34 -5.77 -5.08 12.41
CA THR A 34 -5.96 -3.90 11.59
C THR A 34 -4.74 -3.73 10.70
N PHE A 35 -4.98 -3.57 9.40
CA PHE A 35 -3.92 -3.26 8.46
C PHE A 35 -4.06 -1.79 8.11
N ALA A 36 -3.02 -1.01 8.33
CA ALA A 36 -2.99 0.37 7.88
C ALA A 36 -2.37 0.39 6.49
N ILE A 37 -3.00 1.07 5.55
CA ILE A 37 -2.55 1.10 4.17
C ILE A 37 -2.23 2.53 3.81
N THR A 38 -1.04 2.77 3.28
CA THR A 38 -0.68 4.08 2.78
C THR A 38 -0.60 3.98 1.26
N VAL A 39 -1.30 4.88 0.58
CA VAL A 39 -1.21 4.95 -0.87
C VAL A 39 -0.41 6.21 -1.19
N LYS A 40 0.68 6.02 -1.93
CA LYS A 40 1.51 7.13 -2.37
C LYS A 40 1.07 7.55 -3.75
N GLU A 41 0.78 8.83 -3.89
CA GLU A 41 0.45 9.39 -5.19
C GLU A 41 1.65 10.18 -5.64
N PHE A 42 2.35 9.75 -6.68
CA PHE A 42 3.58 10.39 -7.10
C PHE A 42 3.27 11.59 -7.96
N ALA A 43 3.96 12.71 -7.70
CA ALA A 43 3.85 13.87 -8.57
C ALA A 43 4.35 13.49 -9.97
N VAL A 44 5.46 12.73 -10.01
CA VAL A 44 6.00 12.21 -11.25
C VAL A 44 6.28 10.74 -11.01
N PRO A 45 5.77 9.84 -11.83
CA PRO A 45 6.00 8.42 -11.60
C PRO A 45 7.48 8.09 -11.55
N PRO A 46 7.89 7.10 -10.76
CA PRO A 46 9.30 6.70 -10.71
C PRO A 46 9.78 6.23 -12.08
N PRO A 47 11.07 6.31 -12.35
CA PRO A 47 11.59 5.87 -13.63
C PRO A 47 11.21 4.43 -13.92
N GLY A 48 10.75 4.19 -15.13
CA GLY A 48 10.34 2.85 -15.52
C GLY A 48 8.96 2.47 -15.07
N GLN A 49 8.25 3.33 -14.32
CA GLN A 49 6.92 3.02 -13.82
C GLN A 49 5.90 3.96 -14.45
N ARG A 50 4.81 3.39 -15.02
CA ARG A 50 3.80 4.21 -15.59
C ARG A 50 2.74 4.58 -14.63
N MET A 51 2.56 3.83 -13.54
CA MET A 51 1.50 4.05 -12.58
C MET A 51 1.91 5.13 -11.59
N ARG A 52 0.96 5.95 -11.19
CA ARG A 52 1.24 7.03 -10.27
C ARG A 52 0.86 6.73 -8.84
N PHE A 53 0.18 5.60 -8.59
CA PHE A 53 -0.28 5.27 -7.25
C PHE A 53 0.29 3.94 -6.80
N TYR A 54 0.83 3.91 -5.58
CA TYR A 54 1.37 2.69 -5.00
C TYR A 54 0.84 2.54 -3.59
N ALA A 55 0.17 1.43 -3.31
CA ALA A 55 -0.39 1.14 -2.00
C ALA A 55 0.45 0.09 -1.29
N GLU A 56 0.60 0.25 0.01
CA GLU A 56 1.37 -0.72 0.78
C GLU A 56 0.78 -0.82 2.17
N ALA A 57 0.62 -2.03 2.66
CA ALA A 57 0.14 -2.26 4.01
C ALA A 57 1.29 -2.18 5.00
N ASP A 58 0.95 -2.06 6.28
CA ASP A 58 1.98 -1.95 7.31
C ASP A 58 2.32 -3.29 7.95
N ARG A 59 1.67 -4.37 7.53
CA ARG A 59 1.90 -5.70 8.10
C ARG A 59 1.99 -6.73 7.01
N SER A 60 2.66 -7.83 7.33
CA SER A 60 2.76 -8.96 6.41
C SER A 60 1.57 -9.87 6.55
N VAL A 61 1.36 -10.70 5.56
CA VAL A 61 0.39 -11.80 5.60
C VAL A 61 1.11 -13.08 5.18
N ASN A 62 0.43 -14.21 5.32
CA ASN A 62 0.92 -15.51 4.85
C ASN A 62 2.24 -15.86 5.53
N GLN A 63 2.40 -15.52 6.80
CA GLN A 63 3.67 -15.60 7.48
C GLN A 63 4.24 -17.02 7.59
N LYS A 64 3.37 -18.02 7.65
CA LYS A 64 3.85 -19.38 7.84
C LYS A 64 4.36 -20.03 6.58
N THR A 65 4.01 -19.51 5.43
CA THR A 65 4.42 -20.12 4.18
C THR A 65 5.39 -19.23 3.42
N ALA A 66 4.95 -18.07 3.03
CA ALA A 66 5.80 -17.15 2.29
C ALA A 66 5.34 -15.74 2.65
N SER A 67 5.91 -15.18 3.70
CA SER A 67 5.48 -13.88 4.23
C SER A 67 5.74 -12.76 3.23
N PHE A 68 4.79 -11.88 3.07
CA PHE A 68 4.98 -10.71 2.22
C PHE A 68 4.05 -9.59 2.68
N VAL A 69 4.38 -8.37 2.31
CA VAL A 69 3.56 -7.20 2.65
C VAL A 69 2.64 -6.92 1.47
N PRO A 70 1.32 -6.91 1.68
CA PRO A 70 0.41 -6.61 0.58
C PRO A 70 0.66 -5.22 0.01
N CYS A 71 0.64 -5.13 -1.31
CA CYS A 71 0.86 -3.87 -1.99
C CYS A 71 0.15 -3.87 -3.33
N GLY A 72 0.15 -2.76 -4.01
CA GLY A 72 -0.47 -2.66 -5.32
C GLY A 72 -0.08 -1.40 -6.03
N TRP A 73 0.01 -1.47 -7.34
CA TRP A 73 0.22 -0.30 -8.17
C TRP A 73 -1.05 -0.06 -8.99
N GLY A 74 -1.33 1.19 -9.28
CA GLY A 74 -2.51 1.49 -10.08
C GLY A 74 -2.41 2.83 -10.77
N SER A 75 -3.23 3.01 -11.80
CA SER A 75 -3.31 4.28 -12.48
C SER A 75 -4.25 5.22 -11.74
N SER A 76 -4.95 4.75 -10.72
CA SER A 76 -5.78 5.59 -9.88
C SER A 76 -5.59 5.17 -8.44
N LEU A 77 -6.01 6.05 -7.53
CA LEU A 77 -5.93 5.77 -6.10
C LEU A 77 -6.66 4.47 -5.76
N PHE A 78 -7.87 4.31 -6.27
CA PHE A 78 -8.66 3.15 -5.86
C PHE A 78 -8.21 1.86 -6.54
N THR A 79 -7.55 1.94 -7.69
CA THR A 79 -7.00 0.74 -8.29
C THR A 79 -5.84 0.21 -7.44
N ALA A 80 -4.95 1.09 -7.01
CA ALA A 80 -3.83 0.68 -6.17
C ALA A 80 -4.33 0.17 -4.82
N LEU A 81 -5.26 0.90 -4.21
CA LEU A 81 -5.81 0.50 -2.91
C LEU A 81 -6.52 -0.85 -3.05
N GLY A 82 -7.30 -1.03 -4.11
CA GLY A 82 -8.04 -2.27 -4.32
C GLY A 82 -7.15 -3.48 -4.45
N ASP A 83 -6.02 -3.33 -5.16
CA ASP A 83 -5.10 -4.45 -5.31
C ASP A 83 -4.48 -4.82 -3.97
N CYS A 84 -4.13 -3.83 -3.16
CA CYS A 84 -3.56 -4.10 -1.84
C CYS A 84 -4.59 -4.79 -0.95
N VAL A 85 -5.82 -4.29 -0.93
CA VAL A 85 -6.88 -4.87 -0.11
C VAL A 85 -7.20 -6.29 -0.56
N ARG A 86 -7.16 -6.54 -1.86
CA ARG A 86 -7.43 -7.88 -2.37
C ARG A 86 -6.42 -8.88 -1.82
N LEU A 87 -5.16 -8.49 -1.75
CA LEU A 87 -4.14 -9.38 -1.20
C LEU A 87 -4.34 -9.60 0.29
N ILE A 88 -4.76 -8.56 1.03
CA ILE A 88 -5.05 -8.71 2.45
C ILE A 88 -6.19 -9.73 2.63
N ARG A 89 -7.17 -9.73 1.75
CA ARG A 89 -8.29 -10.65 1.87
C ARG A 89 -7.96 -12.05 1.42
N GLU A 90 -7.11 -12.18 0.39
CA GLU A 90 -6.81 -13.50 -0.14
C GLU A 90 -5.84 -14.29 0.72
N PHE A 91 -4.97 -13.65 1.44
CA PHE A 91 -3.95 -14.35 2.20
C PHE A 91 -4.19 -14.18 3.69
N PRO A 92 -4.02 -15.23 4.49
CA PRO A 92 -4.34 -15.15 5.90
C PRO A 92 -3.29 -14.36 6.68
N TYR A 93 -3.73 -13.67 7.71
CA TYR A 93 -2.81 -13.07 8.65
C TYR A 93 -2.51 -14.13 9.70
N GLU A 94 -1.27 -14.53 9.85
CA GLU A 94 -0.89 -15.62 10.71
C GLU A 94 -0.03 -15.20 11.88
N GLY A 95 0.08 -13.89 12.11
CA GLY A 95 0.84 -13.41 13.24
C GLY A 95 2.26 -13.08 12.88
N GLU A 96 2.75 -11.97 13.44
CA GLU A 96 4.08 -11.63 13.17
C GLU A 96 4.95 -12.15 14.21
N GLY A 97 6.03 -12.52 13.89
CA GLY A 97 6.95 -12.94 14.79
C GLY A 97 6.64 -14.09 15.47
N SER A 98 6.00 -14.80 15.02
CA SER A 98 5.57 -15.78 15.63
C SER A 98 6.45 -16.57 16.02
N ALA A 99 7.15 -16.30 16.43
CA ALA A 99 8.03 -17.01 16.85
C ALA A 99 7.54 -18.01 17.47
N ALA A 100 6.84 -17.94 17.77
CA ALA A 100 6.39 -18.91 18.38
C ALA A 100 6.14 -19.81 17.80
#